data_40439e78ae29697b58a0a0f288dc2fab
#
_entry.id   40439e78ae29697b58a0a0f288dc2fab
#
_cell.length_a   1.000
_cell.length_b   1.000
_cell.length_c   1.000
_cell.angle_alpha   90.00
_cell.angle_beta   90.00
_cell.angle_gamma   90.00
#
_symmetry.space_group_name_H-M   'P 1'
#
loop_
_entity.id
_entity.type
_entity.pdbx_description
1 polymer ?
#
loop_
_entity_poly.entity_id
_entity_poly.type
_entity_poly.pdbx_seq_one_letter_code
_entity_poly.pdbx_strand_id
1 'polypeptide(L)'
;MMLKRLFLVAAFLCAPYVATTATNELGWTLDSALTQIDRQAQDFNTALADVEAQWQAAGADRPHRTSTGRIYVNKAGVLRFSVESPEQRTVLVTKSEVQDYDPVRALVDRYSLSKHKERLEPYARLGFTTTGKDLRDDYLVTLLGEDFVNGRRIVGLELTPKNDRAREVVARLQLWIDQASWMPVKQVIVHVTSGETLTVTYFGMARNLKLNPDLFKAKWPKGTQQLKR
;
A
#
# COMPACT_ATOMS: atom_id res chain seq x y z
N MET A 1 62.85 -45.48 48.65
CA MET A 1 61.38 -45.62 48.21
C MET A 1 61.10 -44.44 47.31
N MET A 2 61.20 -44.62 45.97
CA MET A 2 61.14 -43.53 44.96
C MET A 2 59.72 -43.50 44.34
N LEU A 3 59.00 -42.40 44.51
CA LEU A 3 57.69 -42.16 43.97
C LEU A 3 57.82 -41.61 42.57
N LYS A 4 57.49 -42.42 41.52
CA LYS A 4 57.45 -41.99 40.13
C LYS A 4 56.21 -41.10 39.88
N ARG A 5 56.42 -39.83 39.54
CA ARG A 5 55.40 -38.92 39.08
C ARG A 5 55.07 -39.17 37.57
N LEU A 6 53.88 -39.57 37.30
CA LEU A 6 53.31 -39.75 35.93
C LEU A 6 52.84 -38.40 35.43
N PHE A 7 53.46 -37.87 34.39
CA PHE A 7 53.02 -36.68 33.71
C PHE A 7 51.94 -37.06 32.62
N LEU A 8 50.74 -36.65 32.83
CA LEU A 8 49.65 -36.78 31.83
C LEU A 8 49.73 -35.59 30.89
N VAL A 9 50.10 -35.81 29.63
CA VAL A 9 50.11 -34.78 28.59
C VAL A 9 48.68 -34.78 27.98
N ALA A 10 47.89 -33.76 28.27
CA ALA A 10 46.60 -33.52 27.63
C ALA A 10 46.85 -32.89 26.27
N ALA A 11 46.62 -33.65 25.19
CA ALA A 11 46.63 -33.15 23.83
C ALA A 11 45.32 -32.35 23.58
N PHE A 12 45.43 -31.04 23.47
CA PHE A 12 44.35 -30.17 23.03
C PHE A 12 44.15 -30.34 21.51
N LEU A 13 43.10 -31.06 21.10
CA LEU A 13 42.63 -31.12 19.73
C LEU A 13 41.97 -29.75 19.39
N CYS A 14 42.74 -28.93 18.70
CA CYS A 14 42.21 -27.70 18.10
C CYS A 14 41.37 -28.08 16.85
N ALA A 15 40.03 -28.19 17.01
CA ALA A 15 39.16 -28.36 15.89
C ALA A 15 39.12 -27.03 15.09
N PRO A 16 39.24 -27.05 13.76
CA PRO A 16 39.08 -25.82 12.98
C PRO A 16 37.67 -25.30 13.12
N TYR A 17 37.54 -24.09 13.63
CA TYR A 17 36.30 -23.33 13.63
C TYR A 17 36.00 -22.96 12.17
N VAL A 18 35.12 -23.73 11.53
CA VAL A 18 34.56 -23.37 10.23
C VAL A 18 33.63 -22.20 10.49
N ALA A 19 34.10 -20.97 10.25
CA ALA A 19 33.26 -19.81 10.17
C ALA A 19 32.28 -20.04 9.02
N THR A 20 31.05 -20.42 9.34
CA THR A 20 29.93 -20.35 8.41
C THR A 20 29.76 -18.87 8.08
N THR A 21 30.27 -18.44 6.93
CA THR A 21 29.87 -17.18 6.31
C THR A 21 28.38 -17.28 6.10
N ALA A 22 27.61 -16.59 6.96
CA ALA A 22 26.21 -16.31 6.68
C ALA A 22 26.17 -15.69 5.29
N THR A 23 25.69 -16.43 4.30
CA THR A 23 25.32 -15.88 3.00
C THR A 23 24.31 -14.79 3.33
N ASN A 24 24.72 -13.53 3.17
CA ASN A 24 23.81 -12.42 3.12
C ASN A 24 22.82 -12.79 2.01
N GLU A 25 21.60 -13.24 2.38
CA GLU A 25 20.52 -13.33 1.43
C GLU A 25 20.44 -11.93 0.84
N LEU A 26 20.72 -11.82 -0.47
CA LEU A 26 20.68 -10.56 -1.19
C LEU A 26 19.26 -10.00 -0.99
N GLY A 27 19.14 -9.03 -0.12
CA GLY A 27 17.89 -8.33 0.10
C GLY A 27 17.39 -7.72 -1.21
N TRP A 28 16.13 -7.33 -1.26
CA TRP A 28 15.55 -6.71 -2.46
C TRP A 28 16.37 -5.49 -2.88
N THR A 29 16.67 -5.39 -4.17
CA THR A 29 17.10 -4.15 -4.81
C THR A 29 15.87 -3.42 -5.35
N LEU A 30 15.98 -2.11 -5.56
CA LEU A 30 14.90 -1.33 -6.17
C LEU A 30 14.48 -1.92 -7.51
N ASP A 31 15.44 -2.30 -8.36
CA ASP A 31 15.18 -2.87 -9.68
C ASP A 31 14.46 -4.21 -9.61
N SER A 32 14.86 -5.10 -8.71
CA SER A 32 14.21 -6.39 -8.53
C SER A 32 12.79 -6.24 -7.98
N ALA A 33 12.56 -5.32 -7.03
CA ALA A 33 11.24 -5.03 -6.50
C ALA A 33 10.30 -4.46 -7.58
N LEU A 34 10.76 -3.49 -8.37
CA LEU A 34 9.97 -2.91 -9.46
C LEU A 34 9.68 -3.94 -10.57
N THR A 35 10.61 -4.85 -10.86
CA THR A 35 10.38 -5.95 -11.80
C THR A 35 9.27 -6.89 -11.33
N GLN A 36 9.19 -7.17 -10.03
CA GLN A 36 8.09 -8.00 -9.49
C GLN A 36 6.75 -7.26 -9.54
N ILE A 37 6.74 -5.96 -9.30
CA ILE A 37 5.55 -5.13 -9.47
C ILE A 37 5.07 -5.17 -10.92
N ASP A 38 5.97 -5.10 -11.91
CA ASP A 38 5.62 -5.23 -13.33
C ASP A 38 4.97 -6.58 -13.64
N ARG A 39 5.55 -7.68 -13.15
CA ARG A 39 4.98 -9.03 -13.32
C ARG A 39 3.58 -9.13 -12.71
N GLN A 40 3.42 -8.63 -11.49
CA GLN A 40 2.14 -8.63 -10.81
C GLN A 40 1.08 -7.84 -11.59
N ALA A 41 1.44 -6.66 -12.13
CA ALA A 41 0.53 -5.80 -12.89
C ALA A 41 0.05 -6.44 -14.20
N GLN A 42 0.88 -7.26 -14.87
CA GLN A 42 0.50 -7.98 -16.08
C GLN A 42 -0.63 -8.98 -15.85
N ASP A 43 -0.58 -9.72 -14.74
CA ASP A 43 -1.55 -10.75 -14.38
C ASP A 43 -2.74 -10.22 -13.55
N PHE A 44 -2.77 -8.91 -13.29
CA PHE A 44 -3.81 -8.30 -12.48
C PHE A 44 -5.11 -8.11 -13.26
N ASN A 45 -6.23 -8.60 -12.73
CA ASN A 45 -7.57 -8.34 -13.25
C ASN A 45 -8.46 -7.62 -12.23
N THR A 46 -8.52 -8.14 -11.01
CA THR A 46 -9.33 -7.58 -9.93
C THR A 46 -8.66 -7.77 -8.58
N ALA A 47 -8.96 -6.91 -7.64
CA ALA A 47 -8.66 -7.10 -6.23
C ALA A 47 -9.86 -6.74 -5.36
N LEU A 48 -9.92 -7.38 -4.20
CA LEU A 48 -10.85 -7.15 -3.11
C LEU A 48 -10.07 -7.23 -1.81
N ALA A 49 -10.27 -6.27 -0.91
CA ALA A 49 -9.73 -6.32 0.45
C ALA A 49 -10.65 -5.59 1.42
N ASP A 50 -10.65 -5.98 2.68
CA ASP A 50 -11.11 -5.13 3.75
C ASP A 50 -10.07 -4.02 3.97
N VAL A 51 -10.51 -2.83 4.34
CA VAL A 51 -9.66 -1.65 4.44
C VAL A 51 -9.96 -0.86 5.71
N GLU A 52 -8.89 -0.41 6.35
CA GLU A 52 -8.92 0.60 7.39
C GLU A 52 -8.13 1.82 6.91
N ALA A 53 -8.76 2.99 6.96
CA ALA A 53 -8.16 4.26 6.63
C ALA A 53 -8.14 5.15 7.88
N GLN A 54 -6.95 5.60 8.28
CA GLN A 54 -6.72 6.42 9.46
C GLN A 54 -6.14 7.77 9.05
N TRP A 55 -6.75 8.86 9.51
CA TRP A 55 -6.26 10.22 9.33
C TRP A 55 -5.69 10.72 10.65
N GLN A 56 -4.44 11.17 10.61
CA GLN A 56 -3.70 11.65 11.77
C GLN A 56 -3.15 13.05 11.47
N ALA A 57 -3.50 14.03 12.31
CA ALA A 57 -2.97 15.38 12.20
C ALA A 57 -1.45 15.41 12.46
N ALA A 58 -0.77 16.38 11.88
CA ALA A 58 0.66 16.59 12.11
C ALA A 58 0.98 16.72 13.59
N GLY A 59 1.96 15.94 14.09
CA GLY A 59 2.37 15.94 15.48
C GLY A 59 1.40 15.31 16.48
N ALA A 60 0.28 14.74 16.03
CA ALA A 60 -0.64 14.03 16.90
C ALA A 60 -0.16 12.59 17.15
N ASP A 61 -0.42 12.06 18.37
CA ASP A 61 -0.04 10.69 18.74
C ASP A 61 -1.08 9.65 18.27
N ARG A 62 -2.29 10.10 17.90
CA ARG A 62 -3.40 9.21 17.52
C ARG A 62 -4.17 9.77 16.33
N PRO A 63 -4.76 8.88 15.49
CA PRO A 63 -5.66 9.32 14.45
C PRO A 63 -6.90 10.00 15.04
N HIS A 64 -7.32 11.10 14.42
CA HIS A 64 -8.56 11.81 14.77
C HIS A 64 -9.78 11.27 14.02
N ARG A 65 -9.55 10.51 12.95
CA ARG A 65 -10.60 9.86 12.16
C ARG A 65 -10.12 8.49 11.69
N THR A 66 -10.99 7.49 11.82
CA THR A 66 -10.80 6.16 11.26
C THR A 66 -12.05 5.78 10.49
N SER A 67 -11.85 5.21 9.31
CA SER A 67 -12.94 4.64 8.50
C SER A 67 -12.57 3.21 8.12
N THR A 68 -13.55 2.33 8.18
CA THR A 68 -13.41 0.93 7.77
C THR A 68 -14.41 0.58 6.68
N GLY A 69 -14.10 -0.44 5.91
CA GLY A 69 -14.96 -0.90 4.84
C GLY A 69 -14.24 -1.83 3.90
N ARG A 70 -14.63 -1.81 2.64
CA ARG A 70 -14.10 -2.71 1.62
C ARG A 70 -13.71 -1.98 0.34
N ILE A 71 -12.56 -2.34 -0.21
CA ILE A 71 -12.09 -1.84 -1.51
C ILE A 71 -12.26 -2.91 -2.58
N TYR A 72 -12.69 -2.46 -3.76
CA TYR A 72 -12.73 -3.24 -4.99
C TYR A 72 -11.93 -2.49 -6.05
N VAL A 73 -11.06 -3.21 -6.75
CA VAL A 73 -10.23 -2.65 -7.83
C VAL A 73 -10.36 -3.51 -9.06
N ASN A 74 -10.44 -2.91 -10.24
CA ASN A 74 -10.40 -3.64 -11.51
C ASN A 74 -9.17 -3.27 -12.35
N LYS A 75 -8.90 -4.04 -13.40
CA LYS A 75 -7.78 -3.84 -14.32
C LYS A 75 -7.75 -2.46 -14.99
N ALA A 76 -8.91 -1.81 -15.16
CA ALA A 76 -8.98 -0.45 -15.71
C ALA A 76 -8.56 0.62 -14.71
N GLY A 77 -8.24 0.25 -13.45
CA GLY A 77 -7.86 1.15 -12.37
C GLY A 77 -9.05 1.90 -11.76
N VAL A 78 -10.27 1.36 -11.94
CA VAL A 78 -11.44 1.88 -11.22
C VAL A 78 -11.44 1.29 -9.82
N LEU A 79 -11.58 2.15 -8.83
CA LEU A 79 -11.70 1.79 -7.41
C LEU A 79 -13.13 2.03 -6.93
N ARG A 80 -13.62 1.13 -6.10
CA ARG A 80 -14.81 1.34 -5.29
C ARG A 80 -14.48 1.11 -3.83
N PHE A 81 -14.72 2.12 -3.00
CA PHE A 81 -14.72 1.97 -1.55
C PHE A 81 -16.15 1.88 -1.06
N SER A 82 -16.50 0.78 -0.42
CA SER A 82 -17.72 0.66 0.35
C SER A 82 -17.37 0.91 1.81
N VAL A 83 -17.52 2.15 2.26
CA VAL A 83 -17.27 2.55 3.64
C VAL A 83 -18.43 2.09 4.49
N GLU A 84 -18.13 1.41 5.61
CA GLU A 84 -19.11 0.83 6.54
C GLU A 84 -19.18 1.64 7.84
N SER A 85 -18.05 2.18 8.28
CA SER A 85 -17.93 2.94 9.53
C SER A 85 -16.99 4.15 9.33
N PRO A 86 -17.23 5.29 10.01
CA PRO A 86 -18.33 5.58 10.94
C PRO A 86 -19.68 5.83 10.24
N GLU A 87 -19.66 6.26 8.98
CA GLU A 87 -20.84 6.54 8.17
C GLU A 87 -20.78 5.74 6.88
N GLN A 88 -21.91 5.15 6.50
CA GLN A 88 -21.99 4.42 5.24
C GLN A 88 -21.84 5.37 4.07
N ARG A 89 -20.87 5.09 3.21
CA ARG A 89 -20.62 5.84 1.98
C ARG A 89 -20.12 4.89 0.89
N THR A 90 -20.29 5.31 -0.36
CA THR A 90 -19.65 4.63 -1.47
C THR A 90 -18.86 5.64 -2.29
N VAL A 91 -17.54 5.44 -2.34
CA VAL A 91 -16.65 6.28 -3.15
C VAL A 91 -16.23 5.50 -4.39
N LEU A 92 -16.56 6.02 -5.56
CA LEU A 92 -16.12 5.47 -6.85
C LEU A 92 -15.07 6.39 -7.44
N VAL A 93 -13.88 5.85 -7.67
CA VAL A 93 -12.75 6.58 -8.24
C VAL A 93 -12.44 6.04 -9.62
N THR A 94 -12.47 6.92 -10.60
CA THR A 94 -12.07 6.66 -11.99
C THR A 94 -10.78 7.40 -12.33
N LYS A 95 -10.34 7.35 -13.58
CA LYS A 95 -9.17 8.13 -14.03
C LYS A 95 -9.41 9.64 -14.02
N SER A 96 -10.67 10.10 -14.10
CA SER A 96 -11.00 11.51 -14.27
C SER A 96 -11.87 12.09 -13.16
N GLU A 97 -12.47 11.26 -12.33
CA GLU A 97 -13.53 11.69 -11.40
C GLU A 97 -13.54 10.84 -10.14
N VAL A 98 -13.85 11.49 -9.01
CA VAL A 98 -14.29 10.85 -7.76
C VAL A 98 -15.78 11.13 -7.60
N GLN A 99 -16.57 10.08 -7.35
CA GLN A 99 -17.99 10.18 -6.99
C GLN A 99 -18.16 9.64 -5.57
N ASP A 100 -18.67 10.46 -4.68
CA ASP A 100 -18.88 10.15 -3.27
C ASP A 100 -20.38 10.12 -2.97
N TYR A 101 -20.93 8.92 -2.84
CA TYR A 101 -22.36 8.69 -2.59
C TYR A 101 -22.64 8.59 -1.10
N ASP A 102 -23.52 9.44 -0.63
CA ASP A 102 -24.11 9.44 0.70
C ASP A 102 -25.52 8.84 0.64
N PRO A 103 -25.74 7.63 1.18
CA PRO A 103 -27.04 6.98 1.15
C PRO A 103 -28.08 7.65 2.05
N VAL A 104 -27.67 8.29 3.14
CA VAL A 104 -28.57 8.98 4.09
C VAL A 104 -29.20 10.21 3.42
N ARG A 105 -28.37 10.96 2.69
CA ARG A 105 -28.80 12.17 1.97
C ARG A 105 -29.33 11.89 0.56
N ALA A 106 -29.22 10.64 0.09
CA ALA A 106 -29.47 10.25 -1.29
C ALA A 106 -28.76 11.19 -2.30
N LEU A 107 -27.50 11.49 -2.04
CA LEU A 107 -26.71 12.49 -2.75
C LEU A 107 -25.37 11.91 -3.23
N VAL A 108 -24.99 12.24 -4.47
CA VAL A 108 -23.64 12.02 -5.00
C VAL A 108 -22.95 13.35 -5.22
N ASP A 109 -21.86 13.56 -4.52
CA ASP A 109 -20.90 14.62 -4.81
C ASP A 109 -19.90 14.13 -5.87
N ARG A 110 -19.76 14.88 -6.97
CA ARG A 110 -18.90 14.53 -8.10
C ARG A 110 -17.75 15.53 -8.22
N TYR A 111 -16.52 15.03 -8.11
CA TYR A 111 -15.31 15.83 -8.16
C TYR A 111 -14.49 15.48 -9.39
N SER A 112 -14.33 16.43 -10.31
CA SER A 112 -13.39 16.28 -11.43
C SER A 112 -11.95 16.34 -10.92
N LEU A 113 -11.14 15.31 -11.17
CA LEU A 113 -9.73 15.24 -10.73
C LEU A 113 -8.85 16.30 -11.41
N SER A 114 -9.28 16.88 -12.52
CA SER A 114 -8.57 18.02 -13.13
C SER A 114 -8.72 19.32 -12.34
N LYS A 115 -9.80 19.47 -11.56
CA LYS A 115 -10.11 20.63 -10.73
C LYS A 115 -9.79 20.42 -9.24
N HIS A 116 -10.02 19.19 -8.75
CA HIS A 116 -9.87 18.80 -7.33
C HIS A 116 -8.64 17.92 -7.17
N LYS A 117 -7.47 18.53 -7.31
CA LYS A 117 -6.17 17.84 -7.25
C LYS A 117 -5.76 17.47 -5.82
N GLU A 118 -6.37 18.14 -4.83
CA GLU A 118 -6.19 17.89 -3.39
C GLU A 118 -6.76 16.54 -2.93
N ARG A 119 -7.51 15.85 -3.76
CA ARG A 119 -8.11 14.54 -3.43
C ARG A 119 -7.04 13.46 -3.36
N LEU A 120 -7.04 12.70 -2.28
CA LEU A 120 -6.07 11.61 -2.03
C LEU A 120 -6.53 10.24 -2.52
N GLU A 121 -7.82 10.04 -2.75
CA GLU A 121 -8.38 8.74 -3.14
C GLU A 121 -7.74 8.14 -4.41
N PRO A 122 -7.33 8.93 -5.42
CA PRO A 122 -6.65 8.39 -6.58
C PRO A 122 -5.34 7.66 -6.27
N TYR A 123 -4.65 8.04 -5.18
CA TYR A 123 -3.39 7.40 -4.79
C TYR A 123 -3.58 5.98 -4.26
N ALA A 124 -4.79 5.63 -3.82
CA ALA A 124 -5.11 4.26 -3.42
C ALA A 124 -5.00 3.21 -4.56
N ARG A 125 -4.83 3.64 -5.82
CA ARG A 125 -4.54 2.73 -6.95
C ARG A 125 -3.13 2.18 -6.96
N LEU A 126 -2.20 2.87 -6.30
CA LEU A 126 -0.80 2.47 -6.27
C LEU A 126 -0.65 1.09 -5.63
N GLY A 127 0.16 0.26 -6.26
CA GLY A 127 0.35 -1.12 -5.84
C GLY A 127 -0.68 -2.12 -6.35
N PHE A 128 -1.79 -1.68 -6.98
CA PHE A 128 -2.75 -2.57 -7.63
C PHE A 128 -2.54 -2.67 -9.13
N THR A 129 -2.65 -1.55 -9.84
CA THR A 129 -2.60 -1.51 -11.32
C THR A 129 -1.40 -0.75 -11.86
N THR A 130 -0.58 -0.17 -10.97
CA THR A 130 0.58 0.63 -11.34
C THR A 130 1.76 -0.29 -11.61
N THR A 131 2.42 -0.10 -12.74
CA THR A 131 3.64 -0.84 -13.09
C THR A 131 4.87 -0.22 -12.44
N GLY A 132 5.97 -0.97 -12.36
CA GLY A 132 7.27 -0.43 -11.95
C GLY A 132 7.74 0.68 -12.87
N LYS A 133 7.41 0.59 -14.17
CA LYS A 133 7.66 1.66 -15.14
C LYS A 133 6.87 2.93 -14.79
N ASP A 134 5.57 2.83 -14.54
CA ASP A 134 4.73 3.98 -14.15
C ASP A 134 5.25 4.62 -12.86
N LEU A 135 5.67 3.80 -11.88
CA LEU A 135 6.28 4.32 -10.65
C LEU A 135 7.55 5.12 -10.94
N ARG A 136 8.43 4.63 -11.83
CA ARG A 136 9.64 5.37 -12.22
C ARG A 136 9.34 6.63 -13.00
N ASP A 137 8.32 6.61 -13.86
CA ASP A 137 7.96 7.76 -14.69
C ASP A 137 7.38 8.89 -13.83
N ASP A 138 6.51 8.57 -12.88
CA ASP A 138 5.75 9.54 -12.11
C ASP A 138 6.40 9.94 -10.77
N TYR A 139 7.32 9.10 -10.23
CA TYR A 139 7.91 9.28 -8.90
C TYR A 139 9.43 9.12 -8.90
N LEU A 140 10.08 9.82 -7.97
CA LEU A 140 11.38 9.41 -7.44
C LEU A 140 11.10 8.27 -6.46
N VAL A 141 11.63 7.08 -6.77
CA VAL A 141 11.37 5.87 -5.99
C VAL A 141 12.58 5.50 -5.18
N THR A 142 12.41 5.31 -3.87
CA THR A 142 13.45 4.85 -2.96
C THR A 142 12.99 3.55 -2.31
N LEU A 143 13.88 2.56 -2.23
CA LEU A 143 13.65 1.33 -1.47
C LEU A 143 13.85 1.63 0.01
N LEU A 144 12.82 1.39 0.83
CA LEU A 144 12.90 1.53 2.29
C LEU A 144 13.47 0.29 2.97
N GLY A 145 13.51 -0.85 2.25
CA GLY A 145 13.95 -2.13 2.78
C GLY A 145 12.79 -3.08 3.08
N GLU A 146 13.10 -4.10 3.86
CA GLU A 146 12.17 -5.16 4.24
C GLU A 146 11.71 -4.97 5.68
N ASP A 147 10.50 -5.43 5.97
CA ASP A 147 9.91 -5.43 7.30
C ASP A 147 8.93 -6.61 7.43
N PHE A 148 8.34 -6.76 8.62
CA PHE A 148 7.32 -7.77 8.90
C PHE A 148 6.04 -7.09 9.39
N VAL A 149 4.94 -7.38 8.76
CA VAL A 149 3.61 -6.95 9.20
C VAL A 149 2.71 -8.16 9.33
N ASN A 150 2.16 -8.41 10.53
CA ASN A 150 1.28 -9.54 10.81
C ASN A 150 1.85 -10.90 10.34
N GLY A 151 3.16 -11.13 10.55
CA GLY A 151 3.85 -12.36 10.17
C GLY A 151 4.16 -12.50 8.67
N ARG A 152 3.88 -11.47 7.86
CA ARG A 152 4.21 -11.43 6.43
C ARG A 152 5.47 -10.61 6.20
N ARG A 153 6.36 -11.12 5.34
CA ARG A 153 7.48 -10.34 4.81
C ARG A 153 6.96 -9.29 3.84
N ILE A 154 7.32 -8.06 4.06
CA ILE A 154 6.94 -6.92 3.21
C ILE A 154 8.17 -6.18 2.71
N VAL A 155 8.02 -5.51 1.57
CA VAL A 155 9.01 -4.57 1.04
C VAL A 155 8.39 -3.18 0.95
N GLY A 156 9.11 -2.17 1.43
CA GLY A 156 8.68 -0.78 1.43
C GLY A 156 9.32 0.03 0.31
N LEU A 157 8.51 0.83 -0.36
CA LEU A 157 8.93 1.85 -1.30
C LEU A 157 8.48 3.22 -0.81
N GLU A 158 9.35 4.23 -0.90
CA GLU A 158 8.97 5.63 -0.76
C GLU A 158 8.90 6.26 -2.14
N LEU A 159 7.82 6.98 -2.37
CA LEU A 159 7.48 7.59 -3.64
C LEU A 159 7.34 9.11 -3.44
N THR A 160 8.22 9.88 -4.07
CA THR A 160 8.12 11.35 -4.12
C THR A 160 7.62 11.74 -5.51
N PRO A 161 6.47 12.41 -5.66
CA PRO A 161 5.95 12.79 -6.97
C PRO A 161 6.94 13.66 -7.75
N LYS A 162 7.12 13.39 -9.05
CA LYS A 162 7.92 14.23 -9.95
C LYS A 162 7.13 15.43 -10.47
N ASN A 163 5.83 15.29 -10.61
CA ASN A 163 4.95 16.33 -11.11
C ASN A 163 4.74 17.41 -10.04
N ASP A 164 4.96 18.68 -10.38
CA ASP A 164 4.84 19.82 -9.46
C ASP A 164 3.48 19.91 -8.78
N ARG A 165 2.41 19.69 -9.55
CA ARG A 165 1.04 19.74 -9.02
C ARG A 165 0.74 18.63 -8.02
N ALA A 166 1.32 17.44 -8.23
CA ALA A 166 1.20 16.35 -7.28
C ALA A 166 2.01 16.65 -6.00
N ARG A 167 3.17 17.32 -6.14
CA ARG A 167 3.98 17.80 -5.00
C ARG A 167 3.31 18.89 -4.16
N GLU A 168 2.39 19.66 -4.73
CA GLU A 168 1.57 20.61 -3.98
C GLU A 168 0.59 19.91 -3.03
N VAL A 169 0.25 18.65 -3.28
CA VAL A 169 -0.74 17.88 -2.52
C VAL A 169 -0.06 16.84 -1.64
N VAL A 170 0.85 16.05 -2.19
CA VAL A 170 1.49 14.91 -1.52
C VAL A 170 2.97 15.19 -1.34
N ALA A 171 3.39 15.31 -0.08
CA ALA A 171 4.80 15.48 0.28
C ALA A 171 5.59 14.19 0.03
N ARG A 172 5.02 13.07 0.43
CA ARG A 172 5.56 11.72 0.21
C ARG A 172 4.46 10.67 0.31
N LEU A 173 4.72 9.55 -0.30
CA LEU A 173 3.89 8.37 -0.21
C LEU A 173 4.76 7.17 0.07
N GLN A 174 4.34 6.30 0.99
CA GLN A 174 4.98 5.01 1.21
C GLN A 174 4.03 3.91 0.79
N LEU A 175 4.56 2.94 0.07
CA LEU A 175 3.85 1.76 -0.40
C LEU A 175 4.54 0.52 0.17
N TRP A 176 3.82 -0.23 1.00
CA TRP A 176 4.27 -1.47 1.61
C TRP A 176 3.59 -2.65 0.94
N ILE A 177 4.37 -3.58 0.42
CA ILE A 177 3.94 -4.67 -0.45
C ILE A 177 4.31 -6.01 0.17
N ASP A 178 3.36 -6.94 0.23
CA ASP A 178 3.60 -8.33 0.64
C ASP A 178 4.46 -9.06 -0.41
N GLN A 179 5.59 -9.61 0.00
CA GLN A 179 6.55 -10.26 -0.91
C GLN A 179 6.02 -11.56 -1.54
N ALA A 180 5.01 -12.19 -0.96
CA ALA A 180 4.42 -13.42 -1.51
C ALA A 180 3.41 -13.13 -2.63
N SER A 181 2.56 -12.13 -2.45
CA SER A 181 1.48 -11.79 -3.39
C SER A 181 1.79 -10.62 -4.30
N TRP A 182 2.78 -9.80 -3.95
CA TRP A 182 3.11 -8.52 -4.59
C TRP A 182 1.93 -7.55 -4.64
N MET A 183 1.05 -7.65 -3.65
CA MET A 183 -0.09 -6.77 -3.44
C MET A 183 0.17 -5.81 -2.28
N PRO A 184 -0.41 -4.60 -2.30
CA PRO A 184 -0.23 -3.64 -1.21
C PRO A 184 -0.85 -4.17 0.08
N VAL A 185 -0.16 -3.97 1.20
CA VAL A 185 -0.66 -4.24 2.56
C VAL A 185 -0.87 -2.95 3.35
N LYS A 186 -0.12 -1.90 3.01
CA LYS A 186 -0.24 -0.60 3.65
C LYS A 186 0.22 0.52 2.71
N GLN A 187 -0.46 1.64 2.78
CA GLN A 187 -0.03 2.91 2.18
C GLN A 187 -0.01 4.00 3.24
N VAL A 188 0.98 4.89 3.18
CA VAL A 188 1.06 6.08 4.02
C VAL A 188 1.22 7.29 3.11
N ILE A 189 0.30 8.24 3.19
CA ILE A 189 0.27 9.43 2.34
C ILE A 189 0.36 10.65 3.25
N VAL A 190 1.36 11.50 3.04
CA VAL A 190 1.53 12.74 3.80
C VAL A 190 1.08 13.91 2.95
N HIS A 191 0.07 14.64 3.41
CA HIS A 191 -0.45 15.81 2.74
C HIS A 191 0.44 17.04 3.00
N VAL A 192 0.79 17.79 1.95
CA VAL A 192 1.73 18.92 2.04
C VAL A 192 1.19 20.04 2.93
N THR A 193 0.00 20.53 2.64
CA THR A 193 -0.53 21.75 3.27
C THR A 193 -0.90 21.56 4.74
N SER A 194 -1.54 20.43 5.07
CA SER A 194 -1.98 20.16 6.45
C SER A 194 -0.95 19.38 7.27
N GLY A 195 0.04 18.74 6.63
CA GLY A 195 0.91 17.76 7.28
C GLY A 195 0.16 16.52 7.77
N GLU A 196 -1.12 16.40 7.46
CA GLU A 196 -1.96 15.26 7.82
C GLU A 196 -1.44 13.99 7.14
N THR A 197 -1.42 12.91 7.89
CA THR A 197 -1.05 11.59 7.38
C THR A 197 -2.29 10.73 7.23
N LEU A 198 -2.51 10.22 6.03
CA LEU A 198 -3.48 9.16 5.75
C LEU A 198 -2.75 7.81 5.69
N THR A 199 -3.07 6.92 6.61
CA THR A 199 -2.62 5.52 6.58
C THR A 199 -3.77 4.64 6.14
N VAL A 200 -3.56 3.86 5.06
CA VAL A 200 -4.52 2.86 4.57
C VAL A 200 -3.90 1.48 4.74
N THR A 201 -4.57 0.62 5.48
CA THR A 201 -4.15 -0.78 5.72
C THR A 201 -5.14 -1.72 5.06
N TYR A 202 -4.65 -2.74 4.38
CA TYR A 202 -5.44 -3.74 3.64
C TYR A 202 -5.37 -5.09 4.33
N PHE A 203 -6.54 -5.73 4.49
CA PHE A 203 -6.68 -7.04 5.13
C PHE A 203 -7.40 -8.01 4.20
N GLY A 204 -7.14 -9.30 4.34
CA GLY A 204 -7.87 -10.33 3.59
C GLY A 204 -7.79 -10.16 2.07
N MET A 205 -6.66 -9.64 1.56
CA MET A 205 -6.49 -9.37 0.13
C MET A 205 -6.72 -10.62 -0.72
N ALA A 206 -7.67 -10.51 -1.66
CA ALA A 206 -7.92 -11.50 -2.68
C ALA A 206 -7.81 -10.87 -4.07
N ARG A 207 -7.12 -11.55 -5.00
CA ARG A 207 -6.91 -11.05 -6.38
C ARG A 207 -7.54 -11.97 -7.41
N ASN A 208 -7.84 -11.40 -8.56
CA ASN A 208 -8.33 -12.10 -9.75
C ASN A 208 -9.64 -12.89 -9.53
N LEU A 209 -10.45 -12.44 -8.55
CA LEU A 209 -11.79 -12.95 -8.37
C LEU A 209 -12.72 -12.45 -9.49
N LYS A 210 -13.70 -13.27 -9.85
CA LYS A 210 -14.78 -12.85 -10.74
C LYS A 210 -15.74 -11.93 -9.98
N LEU A 211 -15.51 -10.63 -10.04
CA LEU A 211 -16.36 -9.61 -9.42
C LEU A 211 -17.48 -9.17 -10.37
N ASN A 212 -18.62 -8.75 -9.79
CA ASN A 212 -19.70 -8.18 -10.58
C ASN A 212 -19.22 -6.86 -11.24
N PRO A 213 -19.27 -6.73 -12.59
CA PRO A 213 -18.84 -5.52 -13.29
C PRO A 213 -19.60 -4.26 -12.88
N ASP A 214 -20.80 -4.37 -12.34
CA ASP A 214 -21.58 -3.23 -11.86
C ASP A 214 -21.00 -2.55 -10.62
N LEU A 215 -20.13 -3.23 -9.88
CA LEU A 215 -19.36 -2.61 -8.79
C LEU A 215 -18.50 -1.42 -9.28
N PHE A 216 -18.07 -1.47 -10.54
CA PHE A 216 -17.19 -0.48 -11.13
C PHE A 216 -17.91 0.58 -11.99
N LYS A 217 -19.24 0.63 -11.90
CA LYS A 217 -20.08 1.59 -12.62
C LYS A 217 -20.72 2.59 -11.66
N ALA A 218 -20.89 3.82 -12.13
CA ALA A 218 -21.61 4.87 -11.42
C ALA A 218 -23.13 4.61 -11.48
N LYS A 219 -23.57 3.53 -10.83
CA LYS A 219 -25.00 3.17 -10.71
C LYS A 219 -25.47 3.51 -9.29
N TRP A 220 -26.25 4.55 -9.18
CA TRP A 220 -26.81 5.03 -7.92
C TRP A 220 -28.31 4.73 -7.84
N PRO A 221 -28.87 4.58 -6.63
CA PRO A 221 -30.31 4.35 -6.46
C PRO A 221 -31.18 5.41 -7.19
N LYS A 222 -32.37 5.01 -7.61
CA LYS A 222 -33.32 5.95 -8.24
C LYS A 222 -33.68 7.09 -7.27
N GLY A 223 -33.69 8.32 -7.76
CA GLY A 223 -33.97 9.51 -6.94
C GLY A 223 -32.71 10.14 -6.32
N THR A 224 -31.52 9.55 -6.50
CA THR A 224 -30.29 10.15 -6.04
C THR A 224 -29.99 11.47 -6.74
N GLN A 225 -29.76 12.53 -5.97
CA GLN A 225 -29.31 13.82 -6.48
C GLN A 225 -27.82 13.77 -6.81
N GLN A 226 -27.36 14.51 -7.82
CA GLN A 226 -25.95 14.58 -8.20
C GLN A 226 -25.50 16.04 -8.22
N LEU A 227 -24.48 16.36 -7.43
CA LEU A 227 -23.87 17.68 -7.39
C LEU A 227 -22.46 17.60 -8.00
N LYS A 228 -22.21 18.45 -8.99
CA LYS A 228 -20.85 18.67 -9.52
C LYS A 228 -20.16 19.71 -8.65
N ARG A 229 -19.02 19.36 -8.13
CA ARG A 229 -18.15 20.24 -7.34
C ARG A 229 -17.06 20.81 -8.21
#